data_c71ca7b34ed384ff709f0ba63d16e31a
#
_entry.id   c71ca7b34ed384ff709f0ba63d16e31a
#
_cell.length_a   1.000
_cell.length_b   1.000
_cell.length_c   1.000
_cell.angle_alpha   90.00
_cell.angle_beta   90.00
_cell.angle_gamma   90.00
#
_symmetry.space_group_name_H-M   'P 1'
#
loop_
_entity.id
_entity.type
_entity.pdbx_description
1 polymer ?
#
loop_
_entity_poly.entity_id
_entity_poly.type
_entity_poly.pdbx_seq_one_letter_code
_entity_poly.pdbx_strand_id
1 'polypeptide(L)'
;MTSLLDSVSFASGTKMANRFMLAPLTNQQSHADGTLSNEEHHWLTMRAQGGFGLTMTCAAHVQKTGQGFEGQLATFGDEHIPGLKRLARDIKAQGSLSIVQLHHSGQKSPADLIGRAPMCPSDDAATGAQAMTNAEVYETINAFVDAAVRCEKAGFEGVELHGAHGYLIGQFLSPTINQRTDEFGGSLDNRAGFLLSIIDGIRRDCRDSLNLSVRLSPERFGLKTSEMLELFGWLVDSKKLDFIDMSMWDVRKDAVDEDFSGKTLMEIFGSAERGTTRLGVAGKIYSAADAQWAVDNGADFAVIGRAAIAHHDFARLAGADPEFTMRALPINPEDLKAEGLSDGFIEYMKVFKGFVVEA
;
A
#
# COMPACT_ATOMS: atom_id res chain seq x y z
N MET A 1 -24.82 -7.44 12.29
CA MET A 1 -23.98 -6.55 11.45
C MET A 1 -22.63 -6.40 12.14
N THR A 2 -21.57 -6.52 11.40
CA THR A 2 -20.20 -6.28 11.88
C THR A 2 -20.02 -4.77 12.06
N SER A 3 -19.57 -4.31 13.24
CA SER A 3 -19.38 -2.89 13.50
C SER A 3 -18.00 -2.42 12.98
N LEU A 4 -17.92 -1.20 12.46
CA LEU A 4 -16.65 -0.56 12.09
C LEU A 4 -15.70 -0.39 13.30
N LEU A 5 -16.25 -0.38 14.52
CA LEU A 5 -15.49 -0.30 15.77
C LEU A 5 -15.01 -1.67 16.30
N ASP A 6 -15.44 -2.78 15.67
CA ASP A 6 -14.95 -4.09 16.06
C ASP A 6 -13.47 -4.24 15.68
N SER A 7 -12.71 -4.84 16.58
CA SER A 7 -11.30 -5.14 16.32
C SER A 7 -11.13 -6.26 15.30
N VAL A 8 -9.99 -6.22 14.58
CA VAL A 8 -9.59 -7.26 13.62
C VAL A 8 -8.30 -7.91 14.12
N SER A 9 -8.33 -9.24 14.29
CA SER A 9 -7.14 -10.02 14.66
C SER A 9 -6.55 -10.69 13.42
N PHE A 10 -5.21 -10.76 13.36
CA PHE A 10 -4.44 -11.36 12.30
C PHE A 10 -3.76 -12.66 12.75
N ALA A 11 -3.33 -13.49 11.79
CA ALA A 11 -2.69 -14.77 12.06
C ALA A 11 -1.35 -14.63 12.81
N SER A 12 -0.60 -13.54 12.57
CA SER A 12 0.64 -13.18 13.29
C SER A 12 0.42 -12.88 14.78
N GLY A 13 -0.82 -12.78 15.24
CA GLY A 13 -1.18 -12.34 16.60
C GLY A 13 -1.29 -10.83 16.75
N THR A 14 -0.99 -10.04 15.72
CA THR A 14 -1.24 -8.60 15.73
C THR A 14 -2.73 -8.28 15.63
N LYS A 15 -3.12 -7.06 16.02
CA LYS A 15 -4.52 -6.68 16.11
C LYS A 15 -4.74 -5.20 15.77
N MET A 16 -5.72 -4.91 14.92
CA MET A 16 -6.27 -3.56 14.73
C MET A 16 -7.36 -3.30 15.77
N ALA A 17 -7.39 -2.11 16.34
CA ALA A 17 -8.40 -1.72 17.33
C ALA A 17 -9.79 -1.53 16.74
N ASN A 18 -9.90 -1.24 15.46
CA ASN A 18 -11.14 -1.04 14.70
C ASN A 18 -10.92 -1.40 13.23
N ARG A 19 -11.92 -1.21 12.35
CA ARG A 19 -11.88 -1.58 10.93
C ARG A 19 -11.46 -0.44 9.98
N PHE A 20 -10.71 0.54 10.47
CA PHE A 20 -10.17 1.62 9.66
C PHE A 20 -8.66 1.51 9.55
N MET A 21 -8.16 1.37 8.33
CA MET A 21 -6.74 1.43 7.99
C MET A 21 -6.44 2.73 7.25
N LEU A 22 -5.39 3.45 7.66
CA LEU A 22 -4.83 4.52 6.83
C LEU A 22 -4.16 3.91 5.60
N ALA A 23 -4.63 4.27 4.40
CA ALA A 23 -3.97 3.88 3.17
C ALA A 23 -2.52 4.40 3.09
N PRO A 24 -1.61 3.67 2.46
CA PRO A 24 -0.28 4.21 2.13
C PRO A 24 -0.42 5.33 1.10
N LEU A 25 -0.19 6.56 1.53
CA LEU A 25 -0.41 7.77 0.74
C LEU A 25 0.89 8.49 0.45
N THR A 26 1.16 8.77 -0.83
CA THR A 26 2.27 9.64 -1.24
C THR A 26 2.07 11.02 -0.64
N ASN A 27 3.06 11.51 0.09
CA ASN A 27 3.03 12.79 0.79
C ASN A 27 4.23 13.69 0.48
N GLN A 28 5.31 13.14 -0.10
CA GLN A 28 6.54 13.86 -0.50
C GLN A 28 7.19 14.66 0.65
N GLN A 29 7.08 14.17 1.89
CA GLN A 29 7.50 14.92 3.07
C GLN A 29 8.81 14.43 3.71
N SER A 30 9.35 13.25 3.33
CA SER A 30 10.65 12.79 3.82
C SER A 30 11.80 13.64 3.25
N HIS A 31 12.99 13.54 3.85
CA HIS A 31 14.17 14.21 3.33
C HIS A 31 14.62 13.64 1.99
N ALA A 32 15.45 14.38 1.24
CA ALA A 32 15.93 13.98 -0.08
C ALA A 32 16.73 12.66 -0.07
N ASP A 33 17.37 12.32 1.06
CA ASP A 33 18.07 11.07 1.27
C ASP A 33 17.16 9.91 1.73
N GLY A 34 15.85 10.16 1.83
CA GLY A 34 14.84 9.19 2.27
C GLY A 34 14.72 9.03 3.79
N THR A 35 15.47 9.79 4.59
CA THR A 35 15.31 9.79 6.04
C THR A 35 14.01 10.47 6.43
N LEU A 36 13.37 9.98 7.49
CA LEU A 36 12.09 10.49 7.99
C LEU A 36 12.19 11.95 8.45
N SER A 37 11.40 12.83 7.88
CA SER A 37 11.26 14.22 8.34
C SER A 37 10.35 14.34 9.55
N ASN A 38 10.31 15.55 10.15
CA ASN A 38 9.36 15.85 11.20
C ASN A 38 7.94 16.04 10.67
N GLU A 39 7.80 16.53 9.44
CA GLU A 39 6.53 16.73 8.76
C GLU A 39 5.84 15.40 8.47
N GLU A 40 6.55 14.42 7.91
CA GLU A 40 5.97 13.10 7.67
C GLU A 40 5.68 12.35 8.98
N HIS A 41 6.59 12.44 9.96
CA HIS A 41 6.35 11.89 11.29
C HIS A 41 5.09 12.48 11.92
N HIS A 42 4.92 13.81 11.89
CA HIS A 42 3.75 14.50 12.44
C HIS A 42 2.47 14.06 11.72
N TRP A 43 2.49 14.03 10.39
CA TRP A 43 1.34 13.66 9.57
C TRP A 43 0.85 12.24 9.87
N LEU A 44 1.76 11.27 9.97
CA LEU A 44 1.42 9.87 10.26
C LEU A 44 0.94 9.67 11.70
N THR A 45 1.64 10.27 12.67
CA THR A 45 1.24 10.16 14.10
C THR A 45 -0.09 10.84 14.38
N MET A 46 -0.40 11.92 13.68
CA MET A 46 -1.69 12.61 13.79
C MET A 46 -2.86 11.71 13.34
N ARG A 47 -2.68 10.87 12.32
CA ARG A 47 -3.69 9.87 11.90
C ARG A 47 -3.85 8.76 12.92
N ALA A 48 -2.76 8.28 13.50
CA ALA A 48 -2.83 7.33 14.61
C ALA A 48 -3.63 7.90 15.80
N GLN A 49 -3.39 9.16 16.17
CA GLN A 49 -4.17 9.90 17.19
C GLN A 49 -5.63 10.07 16.78
N GLY A 50 -5.88 10.20 15.47
CA GLY A 50 -7.22 10.31 14.88
C GLY A 50 -8.03 9.02 14.90
N GLY A 51 -7.47 7.93 15.46
CA GLY A 51 -8.20 6.71 15.75
C GLY A 51 -8.10 5.62 14.68
N PHE A 52 -7.21 5.74 13.69
CA PHE A 52 -6.98 4.64 12.74
C PHE A 52 -6.45 3.41 13.47
N GLY A 53 -7.13 2.26 13.31
CA GLY A 53 -6.73 0.98 13.90
C GLY A 53 -5.42 0.44 13.34
N LEU A 54 -5.09 0.82 12.09
CA LEU A 54 -3.81 0.56 11.43
C LEU A 54 -3.34 1.84 10.73
N THR A 55 -2.11 2.25 11.02
CA THR A 55 -1.44 3.36 10.33
C THR A 55 -0.33 2.82 9.44
N MET A 56 -0.53 2.93 8.12
CA MET A 56 0.44 2.55 7.10
C MET A 56 1.29 3.77 6.73
N THR A 57 2.61 3.60 6.58
CA THR A 57 3.48 4.65 6.03
C THR A 57 3.15 4.92 4.57
N CYS A 58 3.71 5.98 3.98
CA CYS A 58 3.78 6.05 2.51
C CYS A 58 4.63 4.89 1.97
N ALA A 59 4.61 4.72 0.64
CA ALA A 59 5.46 3.76 -0.05
C ALA A 59 6.94 4.07 0.19
N ALA A 60 7.64 3.21 0.96
CA ALA A 60 9.05 3.38 1.31
C ALA A 60 9.95 2.57 0.37
N HIS A 61 10.88 3.22 -0.34
CA HIS A 61 11.68 2.53 -1.34
C HIS A 61 12.77 1.65 -0.71
N VAL A 62 12.91 0.43 -1.25
CA VAL A 62 13.82 -0.61 -0.75
C VAL A 62 15.21 -0.58 -1.40
N GLN A 63 15.36 0.19 -2.46
CA GLN A 63 16.62 0.46 -3.18
C GLN A 63 16.64 1.92 -3.67
N LYS A 64 17.81 2.55 -3.77
CA LYS A 64 17.95 3.90 -4.34
C LYS A 64 17.40 3.96 -5.77
N THR A 65 17.64 2.91 -6.55
CA THR A 65 17.16 2.77 -7.94
C THR A 65 15.64 2.56 -8.05
N GLY A 66 14.99 2.27 -6.93
CA GLY A 66 13.54 2.09 -6.84
C GLY A 66 12.78 3.31 -6.37
N GLN A 67 13.44 4.45 -6.13
CA GLN A 67 12.80 5.68 -5.74
C GLN A 67 11.85 6.19 -6.83
N GLY A 68 10.63 6.59 -6.45
CA GLY A 68 9.59 7.02 -7.37
C GLY A 68 9.33 8.52 -7.41
N PHE A 69 9.73 9.25 -6.36
CA PHE A 69 9.51 10.69 -6.24
C PHE A 69 10.42 11.30 -5.18
N GLU A 70 10.66 12.61 -5.29
CA GLU A 70 11.40 13.36 -4.27
C GLU A 70 10.66 13.33 -2.92
N GLY A 71 11.40 13.32 -1.82
CA GLY A 71 10.81 13.25 -0.48
C GLY A 71 10.12 11.93 -0.17
N GLN A 72 10.48 10.84 -0.85
CA GLN A 72 9.99 9.51 -0.55
C GLN A 72 10.74 8.89 0.63
N LEU A 73 10.02 8.35 1.62
CA LEU A 73 10.58 7.57 2.70
C LEU A 73 11.39 6.38 2.17
N ALA A 74 12.49 6.03 2.85
CA ALA A 74 13.36 4.93 2.45
C ALA A 74 13.58 3.89 3.56
N THR A 75 13.94 2.66 3.10
CA THR A 75 14.24 1.51 3.96
C THR A 75 15.47 0.75 3.47
N PHE A 76 16.20 1.27 2.47
CA PHE A 76 17.29 0.57 1.81
C PHE A 76 18.59 0.47 2.63
N GLY A 77 18.75 1.24 3.70
CA GLY A 77 19.96 1.27 4.52
C GLY A 77 19.66 1.39 6.02
N ASP A 78 20.65 1.05 6.84
CA ASP A 78 20.52 1.08 8.29
C ASP A 78 20.43 2.51 8.86
N GLU A 79 20.85 3.51 8.10
CA GLU A 79 20.70 4.93 8.39
C GLU A 79 19.25 5.37 8.56
N HIS A 80 18.29 4.62 8.00
CA HIS A 80 16.86 4.91 8.13
C HIS A 80 16.26 4.38 9.43
N ILE A 81 16.90 3.39 10.09
CA ILE A 81 16.38 2.73 11.30
C ILE A 81 16.06 3.72 12.42
N PRO A 82 16.88 4.72 12.76
CA PRO A 82 16.56 5.65 13.86
C PRO A 82 15.26 6.43 13.66
N GLY A 83 15.02 6.96 12.46
CA GLY A 83 13.77 7.65 12.10
C GLY A 83 12.57 6.71 12.12
N LEU A 84 12.70 5.54 11.50
CA LEU A 84 11.68 4.50 11.47
C LEU A 84 11.32 4.02 12.90
N LYS A 85 12.31 3.86 13.78
CA LYS A 85 12.10 3.48 15.19
C LYS A 85 11.29 4.52 15.96
N ARG A 86 11.59 5.82 15.75
CA ARG A 86 10.81 6.91 16.31
C ARG A 86 9.36 6.82 15.86
N LEU A 87 9.13 6.65 14.56
CA LEU A 87 7.79 6.59 13.98
C LEU A 87 6.99 5.38 14.49
N ALA A 88 7.57 4.18 14.47
CA ALA A 88 6.93 2.96 14.95
C ALA A 88 6.50 3.09 16.41
N ARG A 89 7.39 3.61 17.28
CA ARG A 89 7.09 3.85 18.70
C ARG A 89 5.89 4.77 18.87
N ASP A 90 5.87 5.88 18.14
CA ASP A 90 4.89 6.95 18.36
C ASP A 90 3.52 6.59 17.75
N ILE A 91 3.46 5.84 16.65
CA ILE A 91 2.21 5.26 16.14
C ILE A 91 1.64 4.25 17.14
N LYS A 92 2.46 3.33 17.63
CA LYS A 92 2.02 2.31 18.63
C LYS A 92 1.56 2.94 19.94
N ALA A 93 2.18 4.02 20.37
CA ALA A 93 1.76 4.74 21.57
C ALA A 93 0.32 5.28 21.48
N GLN A 94 -0.23 5.43 20.26
CA GLN A 94 -1.62 5.82 20.02
C GLN A 94 -2.57 4.61 19.91
N GLY A 95 -2.09 3.38 20.09
CA GLY A 95 -2.89 2.15 19.96
C GLY A 95 -3.17 1.73 18.51
N SER A 96 -2.48 2.32 17.53
CA SER A 96 -2.59 1.97 16.12
C SER A 96 -1.53 0.94 15.73
N LEU A 97 -1.90 -0.09 14.96
CA LEU A 97 -0.96 -1.07 14.40
C LEU A 97 -0.05 -0.37 13.38
N SER A 98 1.27 -0.49 13.54
CA SER A 98 2.27 0.22 12.74
C SER A 98 2.83 -0.67 11.63
N ILE A 99 2.63 -0.30 10.36
CA ILE A 99 3.11 -1.06 9.19
C ILE A 99 3.82 -0.14 8.20
N VAL A 100 4.92 -0.63 7.59
CA VAL A 100 5.64 0.06 6.50
C VAL A 100 5.25 -0.56 5.17
N GLN A 101 4.86 0.25 4.18
CA GLN A 101 4.71 -0.26 2.81
C GLN A 101 6.06 -0.25 2.08
N LEU A 102 6.56 -1.43 1.71
CA LEU A 102 7.80 -1.63 0.97
C LEU A 102 7.56 -1.47 -0.54
N HIS A 103 8.42 -0.72 -1.21
CA HIS A 103 8.17 -0.25 -2.57
C HIS A 103 9.42 -0.22 -3.46
N HIS A 104 9.19 -0.45 -4.74
CA HIS A 104 10.14 -0.15 -5.82
C HIS A 104 9.33 0.29 -7.05
N SER A 105 9.63 1.47 -7.58
CA SER A 105 8.83 2.07 -8.67
C SER A 105 8.99 1.37 -10.02
N GLY A 106 10.06 0.60 -10.21
CA GLY A 106 10.30 -0.09 -11.47
C GLY A 106 10.45 0.90 -12.64
N GLN A 107 9.78 0.65 -13.75
CA GLN A 107 9.79 1.54 -14.94
C GLN A 107 9.30 2.97 -14.66
N LYS A 108 8.66 3.21 -13.52
CA LYS A 108 8.16 4.53 -13.12
C LYS A 108 9.16 5.33 -12.27
N SER A 109 10.35 4.78 -11.97
CA SER A 109 11.40 5.55 -11.30
C SER A 109 11.88 6.66 -12.24
N PRO A 110 11.89 7.95 -11.81
CA PRO A 110 12.41 9.04 -12.63
C PRO A 110 13.93 8.88 -12.84
N ALA A 111 14.39 8.79 -14.10
CA ALA A 111 15.80 8.54 -14.42
C ALA A 111 16.73 9.59 -13.82
N ASP A 112 16.32 10.86 -13.84
CA ASP A 112 17.10 11.98 -13.28
C ASP A 112 17.25 11.87 -11.75
N LEU A 113 16.19 11.37 -11.06
CA LEU A 113 16.20 11.21 -9.61
C LEU A 113 17.09 10.06 -9.16
N ILE A 114 17.06 8.94 -9.89
CA ILE A 114 17.82 7.73 -9.54
C ILE A 114 19.20 7.66 -10.17
N GLY A 115 19.52 8.61 -11.07
CA GLY A 115 20.83 8.72 -11.74
C GLY A 115 21.14 7.64 -12.79
N ARG A 116 20.13 6.90 -13.25
CA ARG A 116 20.24 5.85 -14.28
C ARG A 116 18.90 5.59 -14.95
N ALA A 117 18.91 4.84 -16.04
CA ALA A 117 17.67 4.30 -16.62
C ALA A 117 16.91 3.45 -15.58
N PRO A 118 15.59 3.58 -15.47
CA PRO A 118 14.79 2.76 -14.57
C PRO A 118 14.85 1.27 -14.97
N MET A 119 14.64 0.38 -14.01
CA MET A 119 14.68 -1.06 -14.22
C MET A 119 13.30 -1.65 -14.08
N CYS A 120 12.96 -2.64 -14.93
CA CYS A 120 11.70 -3.34 -14.89
C CYS A 120 11.84 -4.77 -15.46
N PRO A 121 10.79 -5.59 -15.52
CA PRO A 121 10.93 -6.94 -16.05
C PRO A 121 11.43 -7.03 -17.48
N SER A 122 11.08 -6.06 -18.34
CA SER A 122 11.42 -6.07 -19.79
C SER A 122 11.68 -4.64 -20.26
N ASP A 123 12.46 -4.50 -21.34
CA ASP A 123 12.72 -3.19 -21.94
C ASP A 123 11.42 -2.47 -22.31
N ASP A 124 11.36 -1.18 -21.99
CA ASP A 124 10.24 -0.31 -22.34
C ASP A 124 10.74 0.99 -22.96
N ALA A 125 10.61 1.10 -24.28
CA ALA A 125 11.04 2.27 -25.04
C ALA A 125 10.27 3.55 -24.68
N ALA A 126 9.03 3.43 -24.16
CA ALA A 126 8.22 4.59 -23.82
C ALA A 126 8.71 5.28 -22.55
N THR A 127 9.19 4.52 -21.58
CA THR A 127 9.75 5.05 -20.32
C THR A 127 11.28 5.09 -20.30
N GLY A 128 11.95 4.45 -21.28
CA GLY A 128 13.38 4.25 -21.30
C GLY A 128 13.88 3.23 -20.28
N ALA A 129 12.97 2.44 -19.72
CA ALA A 129 13.30 1.42 -18.74
C ALA A 129 14.01 0.23 -19.39
N GLN A 130 14.96 -0.35 -18.66
CA GLN A 130 15.76 -1.49 -19.09
C GLN A 130 15.34 -2.77 -18.37
N ALA A 131 15.40 -3.88 -19.11
CA ALA A 131 15.13 -5.21 -18.54
C ALA A 131 16.18 -5.56 -17.49
N MET A 132 15.70 -6.00 -16.33
CA MET A 132 16.56 -6.53 -15.27
C MET A 132 17.18 -7.86 -15.71
N THR A 133 18.48 -8.02 -15.46
CA THR A 133 19.13 -9.34 -15.48
C THR A 133 18.58 -10.21 -14.34
N ASN A 134 18.75 -11.55 -14.41
CA ASN A 134 18.36 -12.43 -13.30
C ASN A 134 19.08 -12.07 -12.00
N ALA A 135 20.35 -11.67 -12.07
CA ALA A 135 21.09 -11.21 -10.90
C ALA A 135 20.42 -9.98 -10.24
N GLU A 136 20.05 -8.96 -11.03
CA GLU A 136 19.33 -7.78 -10.53
C GLU A 136 17.94 -8.11 -9.98
N VAL A 137 17.24 -9.12 -10.55
CA VAL A 137 15.96 -9.62 -9.98
C VAL A 137 16.19 -10.19 -8.59
N TYR A 138 17.18 -11.07 -8.39
CA TYR A 138 17.50 -11.65 -7.08
C TYR A 138 18.04 -10.61 -6.09
N GLU A 139 18.86 -9.65 -6.54
CA GLU A 139 19.29 -8.51 -5.71
C GLU A 139 18.12 -7.68 -5.21
N THR A 140 17.11 -7.47 -6.08
CA THR A 140 15.92 -6.70 -5.70
C THR A 140 15.01 -7.50 -4.75
N ILE A 141 14.85 -8.81 -4.94
CA ILE A 141 14.17 -9.69 -3.97
C ILE A 141 14.83 -9.56 -2.59
N ASN A 142 16.16 -9.67 -2.53
CA ASN A 142 16.91 -9.54 -1.28
C ASN A 142 16.74 -8.13 -0.67
N ALA A 143 16.70 -7.07 -1.48
CA ALA A 143 16.49 -5.72 -0.99
C ALA A 143 15.12 -5.54 -0.29
N PHE A 144 14.06 -6.18 -0.80
CA PHE A 144 12.76 -6.21 -0.10
C PHE A 144 12.85 -6.97 1.23
N VAL A 145 13.52 -8.10 1.25
CA VAL A 145 13.72 -8.90 2.48
C VAL A 145 14.52 -8.12 3.52
N ASP A 146 15.64 -7.54 3.12
CA ASP A 146 16.49 -6.72 3.98
C ASP A 146 15.76 -5.50 4.53
N ALA A 147 14.91 -4.87 3.72
CA ALA A 147 14.06 -3.76 4.14
C ALA A 147 13.04 -4.20 5.19
N ALA A 148 12.42 -5.38 5.05
CA ALA A 148 11.52 -5.94 6.06
C ALA A 148 12.26 -6.20 7.39
N VAL A 149 13.46 -6.77 7.34
CA VAL A 149 14.32 -6.98 8.52
C VAL A 149 14.66 -5.66 9.20
N ARG A 150 14.96 -4.59 8.44
CA ARG A 150 15.19 -3.24 9.01
C ARG A 150 13.94 -2.66 9.67
N CYS A 151 12.77 -2.82 9.05
CA CYS A 151 11.50 -2.39 9.63
C CYS A 151 11.19 -3.13 10.94
N GLU A 152 11.44 -4.43 11.00
CA GLU A 152 11.31 -5.23 12.22
C GLU A 152 12.28 -4.75 13.31
N LYS A 153 13.57 -4.52 12.99
CA LYS A 153 14.58 -3.95 13.91
C LYS A 153 14.17 -2.55 14.41
N ALA A 154 13.53 -1.75 13.57
CA ALA A 154 12.98 -0.46 13.94
C ALA A 154 11.76 -0.58 14.87
N GLY A 155 11.18 -1.78 15.00
CA GLY A 155 10.06 -2.07 15.90
C GLY A 155 8.69 -1.86 15.30
N PHE A 156 8.57 -1.80 13.97
CA PHE A 156 7.27 -1.93 13.30
C PHE A 156 6.67 -3.31 13.56
N GLU A 157 5.35 -3.35 13.56
CA GLU A 157 4.61 -4.60 13.79
C GLU A 157 4.34 -5.35 12.49
N GLY A 158 4.58 -4.70 11.33
CA GLY A 158 4.43 -5.35 10.05
C GLY A 158 5.02 -4.59 8.89
N VAL A 159 4.99 -5.26 7.72
CA VAL A 159 5.32 -4.70 6.42
C VAL A 159 4.27 -5.10 5.39
N GLU A 160 4.04 -4.24 4.41
CA GLU A 160 3.20 -4.51 3.26
C GLU A 160 4.02 -4.44 1.97
N LEU A 161 3.85 -5.41 1.08
CA LEU A 161 4.47 -5.41 -0.25
C LEU A 161 3.59 -4.64 -1.24
N HIS A 162 4.15 -3.61 -1.88
CA HIS A 162 3.40 -2.80 -2.84
C HIS A 162 3.34 -3.45 -4.23
N GLY A 163 2.38 -4.35 -4.44
CA GLY A 163 2.11 -5.03 -5.72
C GLY A 163 1.04 -4.37 -6.60
N ALA A 164 0.56 -3.18 -6.22
CA ALA A 164 -0.48 -2.46 -6.95
C ALA A 164 0.06 -1.33 -7.83
N HIS A 165 -0.84 -0.64 -8.54
CA HIS A 165 -0.65 0.63 -9.26
C HIS A 165 0.41 0.59 -10.38
N GLY A 166 0.77 -0.60 -10.86
CA GLY A 166 1.76 -0.77 -11.94
C GLY A 166 3.17 -0.35 -11.52
N TYR A 167 3.56 -0.60 -10.26
CA TYR A 167 4.92 -0.55 -9.77
C TYR A 167 5.60 -1.92 -9.91
N LEU A 168 6.85 -2.07 -9.52
CA LEU A 168 7.70 -3.19 -9.92
C LEU A 168 7.07 -4.57 -9.72
N ILE A 169 6.51 -4.89 -8.54
CA ILE A 169 5.84 -6.18 -8.30
C ILE A 169 4.66 -6.35 -9.27
N GLY A 170 3.84 -5.32 -9.45
CA GLY A 170 2.74 -5.34 -10.43
C GLY A 170 3.23 -5.44 -11.88
N GLN A 171 4.40 -4.89 -12.21
CA GLN A 171 5.03 -5.03 -13.53
C GLN A 171 5.46 -6.47 -13.79
N PHE A 172 6.02 -7.16 -12.79
CA PHE A 172 6.31 -8.59 -12.91
C PHE A 172 5.05 -9.43 -13.11
N LEU A 173 3.96 -9.13 -12.41
CA LEU A 173 2.67 -9.83 -12.53
C LEU A 173 2.00 -9.61 -13.88
N SER A 174 2.25 -8.48 -14.55
CA SER A 174 1.56 -8.08 -15.78
C SER A 174 2.00 -8.87 -17.01
N PRO A 175 1.12 -9.60 -17.69
CA PRO A 175 1.47 -10.29 -18.94
C PRO A 175 1.78 -9.35 -20.10
N THR A 176 1.42 -8.07 -20.01
CA THR A 176 1.70 -7.09 -21.06
C THR A 176 3.01 -6.35 -20.86
N ILE A 177 3.45 -6.16 -19.59
CA ILE A 177 4.72 -5.49 -19.27
C ILE A 177 5.85 -6.50 -19.17
N ASN A 178 5.60 -7.66 -18.56
CA ASN A 178 6.59 -8.71 -18.37
C ASN A 178 6.63 -9.64 -19.60
N GLN A 179 7.60 -9.41 -20.47
CA GLN A 179 7.87 -10.22 -21.68
C GLN A 179 9.08 -11.14 -21.50
N ARG A 180 9.47 -11.43 -20.25
CA ARG A 180 10.57 -12.34 -19.94
C ARG A 180 10.25 -13.76 -20.37
N THR A 181 11.32 -14.53 -20.70
CA THR A 181 11.24 -15.93 -21.11
C THR A 181 11.95 -16.88 -20.15
N ASP A 182 12.39 -16.36 -19.00
CA ASP A 182 13.01 -17.13 -17.92
C ASP A 182 11.99 -17.48 -16.80
N GLU A 183 12.49 -17.91 -15.65
CA GLU A 183 11.68 -18.32 -14.49
C GLU A 183 10.79 -17.22 -13.90
N PHE A 184 10.96 -15.95 -14.30
CA PHE A 184 10.16 -14.82 -13.87
C PHE A 184 9.18 -14.30 -14.93
N GLY A 185 9.00 -15.03 -16.07
CA GLY A 185 8.17 -14.60 -17.17
C GLY A 185 7.30 -15.71 -17.80
N GLY A 186 6.40 -15.33 -18.70
CA GLY A 186 5.48 -16.26 -19.36
C GLY A 186 4.23 -16.57 -18.57
N SER A 187 4.09 -17.75 -17.94
CA SER A 187 2.91 -18.14 -17.16
C SER A 187 2.71 -17.25 -15.93
N LEU A 188 1.48 -17.23 -15.39
CA LEU A 188 1.18 -16.50 -14.15
C LEU A 188 2.06 -17.00 -12.99
N ASP A 189 2.27 -18.32 -12.89
CA ASP A 189 3.13 -18.94 -11.88
C ASP A 189 4.55 -18.35 -11.91
N ASN A 190 5.18 -18.30 -13.08
CA ASN A 190 6.49 -17.67 -13.25
C ASN A 190 6.49 -16.19 -12.94
N ARG A 191 5.50 -15.44 -13.43
CA ARG A 191 5.38 -13.99 -13.18
C ARG A 191 5.16 -13.66 -11.71
N ALA A 192 4.45 -14.52 -10.98
CA ALA A 192 4.26 -14.42 -9.54
C ALA A 192 5.52 -14.78 -8.75
N GLY A 193 6.47 -15.51 -9.33
CA GLY A 193 7.70 -15.98 -8.69
C GLY A 193 8.49 -14.87 -8.00
N PHE A 194 8.51 -13.66 -8.57
CA PHE A 194 9.15 -12.49 -7.94
C PHE A 194 8.49 -12.15 -6.59
N LEU A 195 7.17 -12.00 -6.56
CA LEU A 195 6.40 -11.71 -5.33
C LEU A 195 6.52 -12.84 -4.32
N LEU A 196 6.33 -14.08 -4.76
CA LEU A 196 6.36 -15.25 -3.88
C LEU A 196 7.74 -15.44 -3.25
N SER A 197 8.83 -15.20 -4.00
CA SER A 197 10.20 -15.23 -3.47
C SER A 197 10.46 -14.17 -2.39
N ILE A 198 9.90 -12.97 -2.54
CA ILE A 198 9.98 -11.92 -1.52
C ILE A 198 9.24 -12.37 -0.25
N ILE A 199 8.01 -12.87 -0.37
CA ILE A 199 7.20 -13.39 0.75
C ILE A 199 7.97 -14.49 1.49
N ASP A 200 8.56 -15.44 0.76
CA ASP A 200 9.31 -16.55 1.33
C ASP A 200 10.57 -16.07 2.05
N GLY A 201 11.28 -15.12 1.46
CA GLY A 201 12.44 -14.49 2.09
C GLY A 201 12.10 -13.79 3.40
N ILE A 202 11.01 -13.00 3.42
CA ILE A 202 10.56 -12.30 4.64
C ILE A 202 10.16 -13.31 5.72
N ARG A 203 9.41 -14.36 5.38
CA ARG A 203 9.00 -15.38 6.36
C ARG A 203 10.17 -16.23 6.87
N ARG A 204 11.26 -16.36 6.10
CA ARG A 204 12.48 -17.02 6.53
C ARG A 204 13.29 -16.13 7.49
N ASP A 205 13.40 -14.83 7.24
CA ASP A 205 14.39 -13.95 7.89
C ASP A 205 13.79 -13.05 8.98
N CYS A 206 12.46 -12.89 9.04
CA CYS A 206 11.74 -12.16 10.07
C CYS A 206 10.98 -13.10 11.01
N ARG A 207 10.54 -12.57 12.16
CA ARG A 207 9.73 -13.33 13.13
C ARG A 207 8.36 -13.69 12.56
N ASP A 208 7.82 -14.84 12.96
CA ASP A 208 6.44 -15.26 12.60
C ASP A 208 5.37 -14.24 13.04
N SER A 209 5.65 -13.48 14.11
CA SER A 209 4.79 -12.43 14.63
C SER A 209 4.83 -11.11 13.83
N LEU A 210 5.73 -10.97 12.83
CA LEU A 210 5.71 -9.82 11.93
C LEU A 210 4.48 -9.94 11.01
N ASN A 211 3.57 -8.96 11.07
CA ASN A 211 2.44 -8.88 10.16
C ASN A 211 2.97 -8.68 8.73
N LEU A 212 2.59 -9.55 7.81
CA LEU A 212 2.98 -9.46 6.40
C LEU A 212 1.74 -9.39 5.52
N SER A 213 1.70 -8.38 4.69
CA SER A 213 0.60 -8.16 3.76
C SER A 213 1.10 -7.81 2.36
N VAL A 214 0.19 -7.85 1.41
CA VAL A 214 0.44 -7.40 0.04
C VAL A 214 -0.71 -6.53 -0.44
N ARG A 215 -0.39 -5.41 -1.08
CA ARG A 215 -1.35 -4.59 -1.80
C ARG A 215 -1.36 -4.94 -3.26
N LEU A 216 -2.55 -5.20 -3.83
CA LEU A 216 -2.73 -5.59 -5.22
C LEU A 216 -3.75 -4.69 -5.93
N SER A 217 -3.57 -4.50 -7.24
CA SER A 217 -4.61 -3.98 -8.12
C SER A 217 -5.33 -5.18 -8.75
N PRO A 218 -6.67 -5.24 -8.70
CA PRO A 218 -7.43 -6.37 -9.28
C PRO A 218 -7.39 -6.38 -10.81
N GLU A 219 -7.12 -5.22 -11.41
CA GLU A 219 -7.10 -4.99 -12.86
C GLU A 219 -6.28 -3.73 -13.17
N ARG A 220 -6.20 -3.31 -14.43
CA ARG A 220 -5.37 -2.22 -14.96
C ARG A 220 -3.88 -2.58 -15.03
N PHE A 221 -3.08 -1.70 -15.59
CA PHE A 221 -1.62 -1.88 -15.73
C PHE A 221 -1.25 -3.20 -16.41
N GLY A 222 -2.11 -3.68 -17.34
CA GLY A 222 -1.94 -4.94 -18.02
C GLY A 222 -2.29 -6.18 -17.19
N LEU A 223 -2.84 -6.02 -15.99
CA LEU A 223 -3.34 -7.12 -15.16
C LEU A 223 -4.75 -7.53 -15.59
N LYS A 224 -5.05 -8.83 -15.46
CA LYS A 224 -6.38 -9.41 -15.68
C LYS A 224 -6.99 -9.82 -14.36
N THR A 225 -8.29 -9.53 -14.17
CA THR A 225 -9.01 -9.85 -12.94
C THR A 225 -9.00 -11.37 -12.68
N SER A 226 -9.15 -12.19 -13.72
CA SER A 226 -9.09 -13.65 -13.61
C SER A 226 -7.76 -14.15 -13.06
N GLU A 227 -6.62 -13.66 -13.58
CA GLU A 227 -5.29 -14.01 -13.07
C GLU A 227 -5.06 -13.49 -11.66
N MET A 228 -5.57 -12.29 -11.35
CA MET A 228 -5.42 -11.72 -10.00
C MET A 228 -6.28 -12.45 -8.97
N LEU A 229 -7.43 -13.01 -9.34
CA LEU A 229 -8.23 -13.87 -8.48
C LEU A 229 -7.53 -15.21 -8.23
N GLU A 230 -6.91 -15.79 -9.25
CA GLU A 230 -6.09 -17.01 -9.12
C GLU A 230 -4.90 -16.79 -8.19
N LEU A 231 -4.14 -15.69 -8.38
CA LEU A 231 -3.05 -15.29 -7.48
C LEU A 231 -3.54 -15.07 -6.05
N PHE A 232 -4.71 -14.43 -5.89
CA PHE A 232 -5.33 -14.24 -4.58
C PHE A 232 -5.52 -15.59 -3.86
N GLY A 233 -6.04 -16.59 -4.56
CA GLY A 233 -6.18 -17.96 -4.04
C GLY A 233 -4.84 -18.56 -3.60
N TRP A 234 -3.79 -18.46 -4.41
CA TRP A 234 -2.45 -18.97 -4.06
C TRP A 234 -1.87 -18.28 -2.82
N LEU A 235 -2.04 -16.96 -2.72
CA LEU A 235 -1.59 -16.19 -1.57
C LEU A 235 -2.31 -16.59 -0.28
N VAL A 236 -3.61 -16.82 -0.35
CA VAL A 236 -4.43 -17.33 0.78
C VAL A 236 -3.98 -18.74 1.18
N ASP A 237 -3.82 -19.65 0.23
CA ASP A 237 -3.44 -21.05 0.46
C ASP A 237 -2.03 -21.18 1.03
N SER A 238 -1.16 -20.22 0.73
CA SER A 238 0.19 -20.17 1.29
C SER A 238 0.20 -20.02 2.82
N LYS A 239 -0.85 -19.41 3.40
CA LYS A 239 -0.96 -19.06 4.84
C LYS A 239 0.20 -18.19 5.35
N LYS A 240 0.89 -17.49 4.44
CA LYS A 240 2.04 -16.63 4.75
C LYS A 240 1.67 -15.17 4.95
N LEU A 241 0.44 -14.78 4.61
CA LEU A 241 -0.04 -13.40 4.69
C LEU A 241 -1.11 -13.23 5.78
N ASP A 242 -1.03 -12.12 6.47
CA ASP A 242 -2.03 -11.69 7.45
C ASP A 242 -3.24 -11.05 6.76
N PHE A 243 -2.99 -10.25 5.71
CA PHE A 243 -4.06 -9.67 4.90
C PHE A 243 -3.60 -9.37 3.47
N ILE A 244 -4.58 -9.18 2.59
CA ILE A 244 -4.43 -8.66 1.24
C ILE A 244 -5.20 -7.35 1.17
N ASP A 245 -4.54 -6.25 0.78
CA ASP A 245 -5.15 -4.93 0.51
C ASP A 245 -5.45 -4.80 -0.99
N MET A 246 -6.74 -4.87 -1.34
CA MET A 246 -7.18 -4.71 -2.73
C MET A 246 -7.47 -3.25 -3.06
N SER A 247 -6.64 -2.65 -3.92
CA SER A 247 -6.82 -1.29 -4.41
C SER A 247 -7.77 -1.26 -5.61
N MET A 248 -9.08 -1.11 -5.35
CA MET A 248 -10.15 -1.26 -6.32
C MET A 248 -10.49 0.03 -7.10
N TRP A 249 -9.87 1.19 -6.77
CA TRP A 249 -10.19 2.53 -7.30
C TRP A 249 -11.57 3.04 -6.89
N ASP A 250 -12.57 2.19 -6.97
CA ASP A 250 -13.95 2.39 -6.55
C ASP A 250 -14.48 1.03 -6.13
N VAL A 251 -14.87 0.90 -4.87
CA VAL A 251 -15.36 -0.37 -4.31
C VAL A 251 -16.68 -0.83 -4.94
N ARG A 252 -17.42 0.08 -5.60
CA ARG A 252 -18.71 -0.21 -6.24
C ARG A 252 -18.62 -0.39 -7.75
N LYS A 253 -17.40 -0.31 -8.34
CA LYS A 253 -17.27 -0.44 -9.79
C LYS A 253 -17.38 -1.88 -10.26
N ASP A 254 -17.92 -2.06 -11.45
CA ASP A 254 -17.90 -3.33 -12.17
C ASP A 254 -16.47 -3.68 -12.62
N ALA A 255 -16.18 -4.98 -12.67
CA ALA A 255 -14.95 -5.48 -13.28
C ALA A 255 -14.92 -5.12 -14.78
N VAL A 256 -13.71 -4.84 -15.30
CA VAL A 256 -13.52 -4.57 -16.74
C VAL A 256 -13.29 -5.87 -17.52
N ASP A 257 -12.87 -6.93 -16.84
CA ASP A 257 -12.62 -8.25 -17.42
C ASP A 257 -13.93 -8.89 -17.87
N GLU A 258 -14.03 -9.27 -19.16
CA GLU A 258 -15.24 -9.83 -19.78
C GLU A 258 -15.70 -11.12 -19.11
N ASP A 259 -14.77 -11.91 -18.54
CA ASP A 259 -15.08 -13.13 -17.79
C ASP A 259 -15.92 -12.86 -16.52
N PHE A 260 -15.93 -11.63 -16.05
CA PHE A 260 -16.69 -11.16 -14.87
C PHE A 260 -17.75 -10.12 -15.21
N SER A 261 -18.20 -10.07 -16.46
CA SER A 261 -19.21 -9.09 -16.89
C SER A 261 -20.44 -9.07 -15.97
N GLY A 262 -20.82 -7.87 -15.51
CA GLY A 262 -21.96 -7.65 -14.61
C GLY A 262 -21.70 -7.97 -13.14
N LYS A 263 -20.44 -8.23 -12.75
CA LYS A 263 -20.04 -8.36 -11.35
C LYS A 263 -19.14 -7.20 -10.94
N THR A 264 -19.34 -6.69 -9.74
CA THR A 264 -18.42 -5.72 -9.14
C THR A 264 -17.14 -6.41 -8.66
N LEU A 265 -16.04 -5.64 -8.53
CA LEU A 265 -14.80 -6.14 -7.94
C LEU A 265 -15.02 -6.62 -6.48
N MET A 266 -15.92 -5.96 -5.73
CA MET A 266 -16.28 -6.41 -4.38
C MET A 266 -17.00 -7.75 -4.36
N GLU A 267 -17.91 -8.02 -5.30
CA GLU A 267 -18.55 -9.34 -5.41
C GLU A 267 -17.55 -10.44 -5.73
N ILE A 268 -16.51 -10.14 -6.53
CA ILE A 268 -15.48 -11.12 -6.90
C ILE A 268 -14.58 -11.43 -5.71
N PHE A 269 -13.92 -10.41 -5.14
CA PHE A 269 -12.90 -10.60 -4.09
C PHE A 269 -13.49 -10.69 -2.68
N GLY A 270 -14.61 -10.01 -2.42
CA GLY A 270 -15.30 -10.04 -1.13
C GLY A 270 -15.95 -11.41 -0.82
N SER A 271 -16.37 -12.14 -1.87
CA SER A 271 -16.94 -13.49 -1.72
C SER A 271 -15.89 -14.61 -1.78
N ALA A 272 -14.63 -14.31 -2.13
CA ALA A 272 -13.57 -15.30 -2.21
C ALA A 272 -13.28 -15.90 -0.82
N GLU A 273 -13.12 -17.22 -0.77
CA GLU A 273 -12.68 -17.90 0.44
C GLU A 273 -11.23 -17.50 0.77
N ARG A 274 -10.94 -17.19 2.04
CA ARG A 274 -9.63 -16.68 2.45
C ARG A 274 -9.14 -17.16 3.82
N GLY A 275 -9.85 -18.10 4.44
CA GLY A 275 -9.45 -18.71 5.70
C GLY A 275 -9.15 -17.66 6.79
N THR A 276 -7.92 -17.61 7.25
CA THR A 276 -7.45 -16.63 8.27
C THR A 276 -6.89 -15.34 7.66
N THR A 277 -6.64 -15.28 6.35
CA THR A 277 -6.15 -14.07 5.66
C THR A 277 -7.27 -13.04 5.60
N ARG A 278 -6.99 -11.80 6.04
CA ARG A 278 -7.98 -10.72 6.02
C ARG A 278 -7.98 -9.97 4.70
N LEU A 279 -9.11 -9.34 4.38
CA LEU A 279 -9.26 -8.52 3.18
C LEU A 279 -9.46 -7.07 3.57
N GLY A 280 -8.50 -6.22 3.20
CA GLY A 280 -8.66 -4.77 3.16
C GLY A 280 -9.06 -4.29 1.78
N VAL A 281 -9.92 -3.27 1.68
CA VAL A 281 -10.31 -2.71 0.39
C VAL A 281 -10.22 -1.19 0.37
N ALA A 282 -9.63 -0.65 -0.70
CA ALA A 282 -9.51 0.78 -0.96
C ALA A 282 -10.23 1.17 -2.26
N GLY A 283 -11.00 2.26 -2.22
CA GLY A 283 -11.62 2.81 -3.43
C GLY A 283 -12.82 3.70 -3.14
N LYS A 284 -12.65 5.02 -3.22
CA LYS A 284 -13.69 6.04 -3.02
C LYS A 284 -14.52 5.88 -1.73
N ILE A 285 -13.89 5.45 -0.65
CA ILE A 285 -14.52 5.41 0.67
C ILE A 285 -14.38 6.80 1.28
N TYR A 286 -15.48 7.54 1.34
CA TYR A 286 -15.53 8.95 1.74
C TYR A 286 -16.43 9.22 2.94
N SER A 287 -17.18 8.19 3.39
CA SER A 287 -18.14 8.29 4.48
C SER A 287 -18.11 7.06 5.37
N ALA A 288 -18.72 7.15 6.55
CA ALA A 288 -18.99 6.00 7.41
C ALA A 288 -19.84 4.96 6.68
N ALA A 289 -20.86 5.40 5.93
CA ALA A 289 -21.72 4.52 5.15
C ALA A 289 -20.94 3.77 4.04
N ASP A 290 -19.96 4.40 3.37
CA ASP A 290 -19.11 3.71 2.40
C ASP A 290 -18.24 2.63 3.06
N ALA A 291 -17.66 2.95 4.23
CA ALA A 291 -16.84 1.99 4.98
C ALA A 291 -17.68 0.81 5.46
N GLN A 292 -18.87 1.07 5.99
CA GLN A 292 -19.80 0.01 6.44
C GLN A 292 -20.25 -0.85 5.26
N TRP A 293 -20.58 -0.23 4.12
CA TRP A 293 -20.94 -0.96 2.91
C TRP A 293 -19.82 -1.92 2.46
N ALA A 294 -18.57 -1.47 2.47
CA ALA A 294 -17.43 -2.34 2.12
C ALA A 294 -17.33 -3.56 3.06
N VAL A 295 -17.51 -3.35 4.37
CA VAL A 295 -17.49 -4.43 5.37
C VAL A 295 -18.68 -5.38 5.19
N ASP A 296 -19.88 -4.84 4.95
CA ASP A 296 -21.11 -5.66 4.74
C ASP A 296 -21.04 -6.48 3.44
N ASN A 297 -20.20 -6.07 2.47
CA ASN A 297 -19.97 -6.77 1.21
C ASN A 297 -18.68 -7.61 1.21
N GLY A 298 -18.13 -7.93 2.37
CA GLY A 298 -17.12 -8.96 2.53
C GLY A 298 -15.71 -8.48 2.86
N ALA A 299 -15.43 -7.16 2.93
CA ALA A 299 -14.16 -6.69 3.47
C ALA A 299 -14.08 -6.92 4.99
N ASP A 300 -12.88 -7.23 5.48
CA ASP A 300 -12.62 -7.27 6.92
C ASP A 300 -12.41 -5.84 7.48
N PHE A 301 -11.90 -4.92 6.67
CA PHE A 301 -11.69 -3.52 7.04
C PHE A 301 -11.61 -2.60 5.82
N ALA A 302 -11.89 -1.32 6.04
CA ALA A 302 -11.86 -0.26 5.03
C ALA A 302 -10.49 0.46 5.04
N VAL A 303 -9.90 0.65 3.86
CA VAL A 303 -8.62 1.33 3.64
C VAL A 303 -8.90 2.75 3.16
N ILE A 304 -8.63 3.74 4.01
CA ILE A 304 -9.06 5.13 3.82
C ILE A 304 -7.93 5.96 3.21
N GLY A 305 -8.16 6.44 1.99
CA GLY A 305 -7.22 7.28 1.24
C GLY A 305 -7.51 8.77 1.40
N ARG A 306 -8.06 9.41 0.35
CA ARG A 306 -8.29 10.86 0.27
C ARG A 306 -9.08 11.44 1.44
N ALA A 307 -10.02 10.68 1.99
CA ALA A 307 -10.76 11.12 3.17
C ALA A 307 -9.86 11.27 4.41
N ALA A 308 -8.79 10.46 4.53
CA ALA A 308 -7.80 10.61 5.60
C ALA A 308 -6.83 11.78 5.38
N ILE A 309 -6.69 12.28 4.13
CA ILE A 309 -5.99 13.55 3.86
C ILE A 309 -6.87 14.72 4.32
N ALA A 310 -8.16 14.66 4.01
CA ALA A 310 -9.13 15.70 4.37
C ALA A 310 -9.47 15.75 5.87
N HIS A 311 -9.35 14.62 6.58
CA HIS A 311 -9.65 14.47 8.01
C HIS A 311 -8.66 13.50 8.66
N HIS A 312 -7.73 14.01 9.47
CA HIS A 312 -6.79 13.16 10.20
C HIS A 312 -7.49 12.20 11.16
N ASP A 313 -8.66 12.55 11.61
CA ASP A 313 -9.49 11.84 12.57
C ASP A 313 -10.73 11.17 11.92
N PHE A 314 -10.67 10.88 10.63
CA PHE A 314 -11.74 10.21 9.89
C PHE A 314 -12.25 8.96 10.62
N ALA A 315 -11.33 8.12 11.11
CA ALA A 315 -11.69 6.88 11.79
C ALA A 315 -12.53 7.11 13.05
N ARG A 316 -12.17 8.15 13.84
CA ARG A 316 -12.90 8.52 15.05
C ARG A 316 -14.28 9.11 14.70
N LEU A 317 -14.34 10.01 13.72
CA LEU A 317 -15.59 10.66 13.29
C LEU A 317 -16.57 9.66 12.68
N ALA A 318 -16.10 8.83 11.72
CA ALA A 318 -16.91 7.81 11.07
C ALA A 318 -17.34 6.67 12.03
N GLY A 319 -16.54 6.38 13.06
CA GLY A 319 -16.89 5.43 14.10
C GLY A 319 -17.93 5.95 15.09
N ALA A 320 -17.98 7.27 15.29
CA ALA A 320 -18.91 7.91 16.23
C ALA A 320 -20.25 8.29 15.57
N ASP A 321 -20.26 8.58 14.27
CA ASP A 321 -21.45 9.04 13.53
C ASP A 321 -21.59 8.26 12.22
N PRO A 322 -22.62 7.42 12.08
CA PRO A 322 -22.87 6.65 10.85
C PRO A 322 -23.22 7.54 9.63
N GLU A 323 -23.62 8.77 9.85
CA GLU A 323 -23.94 9.74 8.78
C GLU A 323 -22.70 10.60 8.41
N PHE A 324 -21.55 10.40 9.07
CA PHE A 324 -20.36 11.16 8.79
C PHE A 324 -19.91 10.99 7.34
N THR A 325 -19.65 12.12 6.68
CA THR A 325 -19.05 12.19 5.34
C THR A 325 -17.90 13.19 5.36
N MET A 326 -16.82 12.89 4.63
CA MET A 326 -15.72 13.82 4.49
C MET A 326 -16.19 15.18 3.97
N ARG A 327 -15.44 16.24 4.33
CA ARG A 327 -15.73 17.61 3.83
C ARG A 327 -15.74 17.67 2.31
N ALA A 328 -16.55 18.58 1.76
CA ALA A 328 -16.66 18.78 0.33
C ALA A 328 -15.34 19.28 -0.30
N LEU A 329 -15.11 18.87 -1.54
CA LEU A 329 -14.00 19.37 -2.35
C LEU A 329 -14.41 20.58 -3.17
N PRO A 330 -13.52 21.50 -3.49
CA PRO A 330 -12.12 21.58 -3.06
C PRO A 330 -11.95 22.07 -1.61
N ILE A 331 -10.81 21.73 -0.99
CA ILE A 331 -10.48 22.09 0.40
C ILE A 331 -9.55 23.30 0.43
N ASN A 332 -9.77 24.21 1.38
CA ASN A 332 -8.91 25.37 1.58
C ASN A 332 -7.51 24.91 2.12
N PRO A 333 -6.40 25.48 1.61
CA PRO A 333 -5.06 25.18 2.10
C PRO A 333 -4.90 25.29 3.63
N GLU A 334 -5.53 26.27 4.28
CA GLU A 334 -5.44 26.44 5.74
C GLU A 334 -6.13 25.29 6.50
N ASP A 335 -7.24 24.77 5.96
CA ASP A 335 -7.89 23.58 6.51
C ASP A 335 -7.00 22.33 6.37
N LEU A 336 -6.29 22.19 5.25
CA LEU A 336 -5.33 21.09 5.04
C LEU A 336 -4.11 21.20 5.97
N LYS A 337 -3.64 22.41 6.26
CA LYS A 337 -2.60 22.63 7.29
C LYS A 337 -3.09 22.20 8.68
N ALA A 338 -4.32 22.50 9.03
CA ALA A 338 -4.93 22.03 10.27
C ALA A 338 -5.03 20.50 10.34
N GLU A 339 -5.12 19.84 9.19
CA GLU A 339 -5.06 18.37 9.07
C GLU A 339 -3.60 17.83 9.05
N GLY A 340 -2.60 18.67 9.28
CA GLY A 340 -1.19 18.30 9.42
C GLY A 340 -0.43 18.17 8.10
N LEU A 341 -0.95 18.70 6.99
CA LEU A 341 -0.20 18.74 5.72
C LEU A 341 0.82 19.88 5.74
N SER A 342 2.04 19.59 5.30
CA SER A 342 3.05 20.61 4.99
C SER A 342 2.69 21.40 3.73
N ASP A 343 3.31 22.55 3.53
CA ASP A 343 3.12 23.33 2.28
C ASP A 343 3.49 22.50 1.04
N GLY A 344 4.54 21.67 1.11
CA GLY A 344 4.95 20.78 0.02
C GLY A 344 3.89 19.72 -0.28
N PHE A 345 3.27 19.14 0.74
CA PHE A 345 2.20 18.16 0.53
C PHE A 345 0.94 18.81 -0.02
N ILE A 346 0.59 20.03 0.41
CA ILE A 346 -0.54 20.79 -0.14
C ILE A 346 -0.28 21.08 -1.64
N GLU A 347 0.95 21.47 -2.01
CA GLU A 347 1.31 21.71 -3.41
C GLU A 347 1.19 20.42 -4.23
N TYR A 348 1.67 19.30 -3.72
CA TYR A 348 1.46 18.00 -4.36
C TYR A 348 -0.03 17.66 -4.56
N MET A 349 -0.89 17.99 -3.59
CA MET A 349 -2.33 17.71 -3.69
C MET A 349 -3.04 18.52 -4.78
N LYS A 350 -2.47 19.62 -5.26
CA LYS A 350 -3.00 20.39 -6.42
C LYS A 350 -2.92 19.61 -7.74
N VAL A 351 -2.05 18.60 -7.85
CA VAL A 351 -2.00 17.68 -9.00
C VAL A 351 -3.34 16.95 -9.18
N PHE A 352 -4.08 16.77 -8.10
CA PHE A 352 -5.43 16.18 -8.13
C PHE A 352 -6.47 17.27 -8.35
N LYS A 353 -6.84 17.47 -9.61
CA LYS A 353 -7.79 18.51 -10.01
C LYS A 353 -9.02 18.57 -9.10
N GLY A 354 -9.29 19.73 -8.52
CA GLY A 354 -10.45 19.97 -7.66
C GLY A 354 -10.27 19.42 -6.22
N PHE A 355 -9.06 19.05 -5.77
CA PHE A 355 -8.84 18.67 -4.38
C PHE A 355 -8.53 19.88 -3.49
N VAL A 356 -7.68 20.79 -3.96
CA VAL A 356 -7.31 22.03 -3.25
C VAL A 356 -7.95 23.23 -3.97
N VAL A 357 -8.41 24.22 -3.20
CA VAL A 357 -8.89 25.51 -3.76
C VAL A 357 -7.73 26.14 -4.52
N GLU A 358 -7.95 26.46 -5.80
CA GLU A 358 -7.01 27.24 -6.61
C GLU A 358 -7.02 28.69 -6.12
N ALA A 359 -5.84 29.29 -5.98
CA ALA A 359 -5.66 30.67 -5.52
C ALA A 359 -6.09 31.68 -6.59
#